data_35595aa7e183aad815c46785d6552381
#
_entry.id   35595aa7e183aad815c46785d6552381
#
_cell.length_a   1.000
_cell.length_b   1.000
_cell.length_c   1.000
_cell.angle_alpha   90.00
_cell.angle_beta   90.00
_cell.angle_gamma   90.00
#
_symmetry.space_group_name_H-M   'P 1'
#
loop_
_entity.id
_entity.type
_entity.pdbx_description
1 polymer ?
#
loop_
_entity_poly.entity_id
_entity_poly.type
_entity_poly.pdbx_seq_one_letter_code
_entity_poly.pdbx_strand_id
1 'polypeptide(L)'
;MSSDQRFTRITSTGQVKTIGGGSTNIGPARITYIQAKGHASGQLELRNSSDNSGDLLFIAHFGTEGLDIYVPGNGIRFDNTIHATISGTGSVTLGYTG
;
A
#
# COMPACT_ATOMS: atom_id res chain seq x y z
N MET A 1 13.88 19.95 5.23
CA MET A 1 12.68 19.30 4.74
C MET A 1 13.07 17.99 4.10
N SER A 2 12.32 17.01 4.35
CA SER A 2 12.65 15.70 3.83
C SER A 2 12.15 15.52 2.41
N SER A 3 12.91 14.82 1.61
CA SER A 3 12.48 14.40 0.29
C SER A 3 12.44 12.89 0.20
N ASP A 4 12.21 12.23 1.33
CA ASP A 4 12.22 10.77 1.39
C ASP A 4 10.97 10.14 0.85
N GLN A 5 10.03 10.93 0.36
CA GLN A 5 8.79 10.41 -0.21
C GLN A 5 9.09 9.57 -1.44
N ARG A 6 8.64 8.33 -1.41
CA ARG A 6 8.81 7.39 -2.50
C ARG A 6 7.47 6.77 -2.84
N PHE A 7 7.40 6.18 -4.03
CA PHE A 7 6.18 5.52 -4.48
C PHE A 7 6.50 4.13 -4.99
N THR A 8 5.56 3.23 -4.84
CA THR A 8 5.63 1.90 -5.41
C THR A 8 4.26 1.51 -5.93
N ARG A 9 4.23 0.54 -6.83
CA ARG A 9 2.99 0.09 -7.45
C ARG A 9 2.83 -1.41 -7.26
N ILE A 10 1.61 -1.82 -6.94
CA ILE A 10 1.27 -3.20 -6.72
C ILE A 10 0.26 -3.62 -7.77
N THR A 11 0.49 -4.75 -8.42
CA THR A 11 -0.44 -5.28 -9.41
C THR A 11 -1.02 -6.61 -9.00
N SER A 12 -0.57 -7.17 -7.89
CA SER A 12 -1.10 -8.43 -7.36
C SER A 12 -0.91 -8.45 -5.85
N THR A 13 -1.63 -9.34 -5.19
CA THR A 13 -1.50 -9.53 -3.75
C THR A 13 -0.11 -10.05 -3.41
N GLY A 14 0.49 -9.52 -2.36
CA GLY A 14 1.80 -9.95 -1.90
C GLY A 14 2.48 -8.88 -1.07
N GLN A 15 3.76 -9.11 -0.75
CA GLN A 15 4.54 -8.12 -0.05
C GLN A 15 4.82 -6.93 -0.95
N VAL A 16 4.73 -5.75 -0.35
CA VAL A 16 4.99 -4.51 -1.08
C VAL A 16 6.50 -4.37 -1.28
N LYS A 17 6.89 -4.10 -2.51
CA LYS A 17 8.29 -4.01 -2.90
C LYS A 17 8.58 -2.70 -3.59
N THR A 18 9.86 -2.34 -3.63
CA THR A 18 10.27 -1.12 -4.32
C THR A 18 10.07 -1.25 -5.82
N ILE A 19 9.76 -0.12 -6.46
CA ILE A 19 9.66 -0.06 -7.91
C ILE A 19 11.04 -0.25 -8.52
N GLY A 20 11.08 -0.90 -9.66
CA GLY A 20 12.31 -1.03 -10.44
C GLY A 20 13.13 -2.24 -10.08
N GLY A 21 13.34 -2.47 -8.82
CA GLY A 21 14.07 -3.65 -8.38
C GLY A 21 13.18 -4.87 -8.30
N GLY A 22 12.01 -4.67 -7.76
CA GLY A 22 11.01 -5.71 -7.69
C GLY A 22 11.28 -6.82 -6.70
N SER A 23 12.45 -6.85 -6.09
CA SER A 23 12.80 -7.91 -5.16
C SER A 23 13.04 -7.45 -3.74
N THR A 24 13.10 -6.14 -3.50
CA THR A 24 13.36 -5.60 -2.17
C THR A 24 12.04 -5.28 -1.49
N ASN A 25 11.76 -5.93 -0.38
CA ASN A 25 10.56 -5.65 0.40
C ASN A 25 10.68 -4.30 1.09
N ILE A 26 9.56 -3.59 1.17
CA ILE A 26 9.49 -2.32 1.86
C ILE A 26 9.14 -2.57 3.31
N GLY A 27 9.88 -1.95 4.20
CA GLY A 27 9.60 -1.92 5.61
C GLY A 27 10.84 -2.06 6.46
N PRO A 28 10.85 -1.41 7.64
CA PRO A 28 9.78 -0.56 8.20
C PRO A 28 9.59 0.72 7.39
N ALA A 29 8.36 1.21 7.36
CA ALA A 29 8.04 2.39 6.58
C ALA A 29 6.72 3.01 7.03
N ARG A 30 6.45 4.22 6.56
CA ARG A 30 5.16 4.88 6.77
C ARG A 30 4.48 5.07 5.44
N ILE A 31 3.23 4.67 5.35
CA ILE A 31 2.42 4.85 4.14
C ILE A 31 1.73 6.20 4.24
N THR A 32 1.99 7.07 3.27
CA THR A 32 1.48 8.44 3.28
C THR A 32 0.48 8.73 2.16
N TYR A 33 0.41 7.88 1.15
CA TYR A 33 -0.49 8.08 0.03
C TYR A 33 -0.94 6.74 -0.53
N ILE A 34 -2.22 6.65 -0.87
CA ILE A 34 -2.79 5.41 -1.39
C ILE A 34 -3.68 5.76 -2.56
N GLN A 35 -3.40 5.15 -3.71
CA GLN A 35 -4.21 5.31 -4.91
C GLN A 35 -4.48 3.95 -5.53
N ALA A 36 -5.72 3.69 -5.90
CA ALA A 36 -6.08 2.44 -6.52
C ALA A 36 -6.93 2.69 -7.75
N LYS A 37 -6.70 1.90 -8.79
CA LYS A 37 -7.50 1.96 -10.00
C LYS A 37 -8.90 1.49 -9.69
N GLY A 38 -9.91 2.18 -10.23
CA GLY A 38 -11.30 1.87 -9.97
C GLY A 38 -11.71 0.48 -10.43
N HIS A 39 -12.66 -0.08 -9.72
CA HIS A 39 -13.25 -1.37 -10.04
C HIS A 39 -14.58 -1.46 -9.30
N ALA A 40 -15.56 -2.17 -9.88
CA ALA A 40 -16.89 -2.27 -9.31
C ALA A 40 -16.88 -2.89 -7.90
N SER A 41 -15.86 -3.70 -7.59
CA SER A 41 -15.76 -4.39 -6.30
C SER A 41 -14.34 -4.30 -5.77
N GLY A 42 -13.75 -3.11 -5.77
CA GLY A 42 -12.36 -2.93 -5.34
C GLY A 42 -12.19 -3.04 -3.84
N GLN A 43 -11.09 -3.64 -3.41
CA GLN A 43 -10.75 -3.76 -2.01
C GLN A 43 -9.24 -3.78 -1.83
N LEU A 44 -8.76 -3.09 -0.81
CA LEU A 44 -7.36 -3.06 -0.45
C LEU A 44 -7.21 -3.25 1.04
N GLU A 45 -6.32 -4.18 1.44
CA GLU A 45 -5.94 -4.38 2.83
C GLU A 45 -4.44 -4.29 2.96
N LEU A 46 -3.97 -3.56 3.96
CA LEU A 46 -2.55 -3.45 4.26
C LEU A 46 -2.27 -4.00 5.65
N ARG A 47 -1.35 -4.94 5.75
CA ARG A 47 -1.01 -5.61 7.00
C ARG A 47 0.45 -5.41 7.35
N ASN A 48 0.73 -5.33 8.64
CA ASN A 48 2.09 -5.17 9.16
C ASN A 48 2.75 -6.54 9.30
N SER A 49 3.02 -7.16 8.15
CA SER A 49 3.46 -8.56 8.15
C SER A 49 4.03 -8.91 6.78
N SER A 50 4.63 -10.10 6.71
CA SER A 50 5.09 -10.64 5.44
C SER A 50 4.02 -11.46 4.73
N ASP A 51 2.88 -11.71 5.38
CA ASP A 51 1.79 -12.50 4.80
C ASP A 51 0.44 -11.95 5.27
N ASN A 52 -0.63 -12.65 4.93
CA ASN A 52 -1.98 -12.16 5.20
C ASN A 52 -2.49 -12.53 6.60
N SER A 53 -1.62 -13.00 7.47
CA SER A 53 -2.01 -13.34 8.84
C SER A 53 -1.60 -12.29 9.86
N GLY A 54 -0.92 -11.22 9.45
CA GLY A 54 -0.48 -10.18 10.36
C GLY A 54 -1.56 -9.18 10.69
N ASP A 55 -1.17 -8.18 11.48
CA ASP A 55 -2.09 -7.14 11.94
C ASP A 55 -2.57 -6.29 10.78
N LEU A 56 -3.87 -6.15 10.66
CA LEU A 56 -4.49 -5.31 9.64
C LEU A 56 -4.46 -3.86 10.11
N LEU A 57 -3.75 -3.01 9.39
CA LEU A 57 -3.63 -1.61 9.73
C LEU A 57 -4.46 -0.69 8.84
N PHE A 58 -4.87 -1.17 7.68
CA PHE A 58 -5.67 -0.36 6.77
C PHE A 58 -6.52 -1.25 5.90
N ILE A 59 -7.78 -0.87 5.71
CA ILE A 59 -8.68 -1.54 4.78
C ILE A 59 -9.54 -0.49 4.10
N ALA A 60 -9.76 -0.66 2.81
CA ALA A 60 -10.62 0.22 2.04
C ALA A 60 -11.41 -0.57 1.00
N HIS A 61 -12.65 -0.18 0.83
CA HIS A 61 -13.52 -0.66 -0.24
C HIS A 61 -13.81 0.51 -1.15
N PHE A 62 -13.74 0.31 -2.45
CA PHE A 62 -13.97 1.39 -3.40
C PHE A 62 -14.67 0.87 -4.64
N GLY A 63 -15.23 1.79 -5.40
CA GLY A 63 -15.98 1.47 -6.62
C GLY A 63 -15.21 1.84 -7.87
N THR A 64 -15.96 2.09 -8.94
CA THR A 64 -15.38 2.40 -10.25
C THR A 64 -14.61 3.70 -10.28
N GLU A 65 -14.86 4.60 -9.32
CA GLU A 65 -14.12 5.86 -9.22
C GLU A 65 -12.72 5.66 -8.67
N GLY A 66 -12.42 4.49 -8.10
CA GLY A 66 -11.13 4.22 -7.54
C GLY A 66 -10.95 4.76 -6.14
N LEU A 67 -9.70 4.78 -5.70
CA LEU A 67 -9.32 5.23 -4.38
C LEU A 67 -8.17 6.22 -4.51
N ASP A 68 -8.25 7.32 -3.79
CA ASP A 68 -7.20 8.35 -3.84
C ASP A 68 -7.18 9.04 -2.48
N ILE A 69 -6.29 8.58 -1.61
CA ILE A 69 -6.23 9.02 -0.22
C ILE A 69 -4.86 9.54 0.13
N TYR A 70 -4.83 10.73 0.70
CA TYR A 70 -3.62 11.27 1.27
C TYR A 70 -3.73 11.12 2.79
N VAL A 71 -2.80 10.37 3.39
CA VAL A 71 -2.84 10.12 4.84
C VAL A 71 -2.18 11.27 5.56
N PRO A 72 -2.91 11.98 6.43
CA PRO A 72 -2.36 13.15 7.10
C PRO A 72 -1.35 12.77 8.17
N GLY A 73 -0.61 13.77 8.62
CA GLY A 73 0.39 13.60 9.65
C GLY A 73 1.58 12.82 9.13
N ASN A 74 2.02 11.86 9.89
CA ASN A 74 3.19 11.05 9.54
C ASN A 74 2.83 9.75 8.80
N GLY A 75 1.57 9.61 8.40
CA GLY A 75 1.15 8.42 7.71
C GLY A 75 0.88 7.24 8.64
N ILE A 76 0.70 6.07 8.04
CA ILE A 76 0.46 4.84 8.77
C ILE A 76 1.79 4.11 8.93
N ARG A 77 2.18 3.85 10.17
CA ARG A 77 3.46 3.22 10.47
C ARG A 77 3.37 1.71 10.36
N PHE A 78 4.28 1.13 9.58
CA PHE A 78 4.45 -0.31 9.49
C PHE A 78 5.83 -0.65 10.06
N ASP A 79 5.86 -1.37 11.16
CA ASP A 79 7.09 -1.67 11.88
C ASP A 79 7.84 -2.87 11.31
N ASN A 80 7.15 -3.68 10.55
CA ASN A 80 7.72 -4.88 9.96
C ASN A 80 7.77 -4.69 8.45
N THR A 81 7.20 -5.59 7.70
CA THR A 81 7.04 -5.42 6.26
C THR A 81 5.58 -5.07 5.97
N ILE A 82 5.27 -4.81 4.72
CA ILE A 82 3.91 -4.45 4.32
C ILE A 82 3.39 -5.53 3.39
N HIS A 83 2.28 -6.15 3.77
CA HIS A 83 1.59 -7.10 2.90
C HIS A 83 0.30 -6.46 2.41
N ALA A 84 0.14 -6.42 1.10
CA ALA A 84 -1.05 -5.85 0.48
C ALA A 84 -1.90 -6.95 -0.12
N THR A 85 -3.17 -6.98 0.26
CA THR A 85 -4.15 -7.85 -0.37
C THR A 85 -5.06 -6.98 -1.22
N ILE A 86 -5.06 -7.22 -2.51
CA ILE A 86 -5.93 -6.48 -3.43
C ILE A 86 -6.91 -7.43 -4.07
N SER A 87 -8.12 -6.91 -4.29
CA SER A 87 -9.20 -7.67 -4.89
C SER A 87 -9.96 -6.75 -5.83
N GLY A 88 -10.23 -7.21 -7.03
CA GLY A 88 -10.97 -6.45 -8.02
C GLY A 88 -10.09 -5.51 -8.82
N THR A 89 -9.31 -4.67 -8.16
CA THR A 89 -8.42 -3.75 -8.86
C THR A 89 -7.12 -4.44 -9.27
N GLY A 90 -6.54 -3.98 -10.38
CA GLY A 90 -5.28 -4.52 -10.85
C GLY A 90 -4.09 -3.59 -10.64
N SER A 91 -4.28 -2.47 -9.98
CA SER A 91 -3.20 -1.51 -9.81
C SER A 91 -3.43 -0.65 -8.58
N VAL A 92 -2.45 -0.64 -7.67
CA VAL A 92 -2.46 0.19 -6.48
C VAL A 92 -1.10 0.87 -6.37
N THR A 93 -1.11 2.18 -6.16
CA THR A 93 0.10 2.96 -5.94
C THR A 93 0.14 3.40 -4.49
N LEU A 94 1.28 3.14 -3.84
CA LEU A 94 1.49 3.54 -2.45
C LEU A 94 2.63 4.52 -2.38
N GLY A 95 2.41 5.64 -1.67
CA GLY A 95 3.48 6.55 -1.31
C GLY A 95 3.98 6.23 0.08
N TYR A 96 5.28 6.23 0.27
CA TYR A 96 5.85 5.85 1.56
C TYR A 96 7.11 6.62 1.87
N THR A 97 7.47 6.65 3.15
CA THR A 97 8.70 7.24 3.64
C THR A 97 9.37 6.28 4.61
N GLY A 98 10.62 6.47 4.84
CA GLY A 98 11.38 5.64 5.78
C GLY A 98 12.30 4.67 5.12
#